data_35178a026bf4b9980c3344f84a4d9b65
#
_entry.id   35178a026bf4b9980c3344f84a4d9b65
#
_cell.length_a   1.000
_cell.length_b   1.000
_cell.length_c   1.000
_cell.angle_alpha   90.00
_cell.angle_beta   90.00
_cell.angle_gamma   90.00
#
_symmetry.space_group_name_H-M   'P 1'
#
loop_
_entity.id
_entity.type
_entity.pdbx_description
1 polymer ?
#
loop_
_entity_poly.entity_id
_entity_poly.type
_entity_poly.pdbx_seq_one_letter_code
_entity_poly.pdbx_strand_id
1 'polypeptide(L)'
;MTVDVAVNLLWCVPGDVGGSEEYLVRQLLGLTEVATHWRPVLFAPDGFAAAHPDLAAACEIREAAIDGASRPRRIAAEATWLRRQLRDAVLRHHGGGTAPAGAERPYLLTIHDLQYRTFPEHFSRLKRVYLDRTMPRAAGGAAAVAVPTEFVRTTVVDAYGLDPQRVVVVPHGFEPALLTDVTPADELRARYALDGGPVLVYPAVTNTHKNHSFLLDLMRERWTDPDLRLVLIGGEGSAEPTVSACTDLRVCRLGRVPPADRNGLVAMADALVFPSRYEGFGAPLIEAMALGTPILAADTACIPEVVGEAGVVVPLDADAWDDGLATARRRRDELVAAGHRRVEQFTAARSGAALDVAYRTALEHA
;
A
#
# COMPACT_ATOMS: atom_id res chain seq x y z
N MET A 1 -4.63 12.43 -30.54
CA MET A 1 -3.74 13.41 -29.90
C MET A 1 -3.43 12.90 -28.51
N THR A 2 -2.16 12.86 -28.14
CA THR A 2 -1.73 12.53 -26.78
C THR A 2 -1.86 13.73 -25.86
N VAL A 3 -2.28 13.51 -24.62
CA VAL A 3 -2.47 14.55 -23.60
C VAL A 3 -1.41 14.38 -22.51
N ASP A 4 -0.65 15.43 -22.23
CA ASP A 4 0.37 15.42 -21.19
C ASP A 4 -0.28 15.54 -19.82
N VAL A 5 0.10 14.62 -18.92
CA VAL A 5 -0.26 14.66 -17.51
C VAL A 5 0.99 14.83 -16.67
N ALA A 6 1.06 15.93 -15.94
CA ALA A 6 2.20 16.21 -15.06
C ALA A 6 1.97 15.60 -13.69
N VAL A 7 2.78 14.60 -13.31
CA VAL A 7 2.63 13.82 -12.07
C VAL A 7 3.65 14.27 -11.03
N ASN A 8 3.20 14.81 -9.91
CA ASN A 8 4.05 15.22 -8.78
C ASN A 8 4.35 14.04 -7.85
N LEU A 9 5.59 13.56 -7.87
CA LEU A 9 6.14 12.51 -7.02
C LEU A 9 7.29 13.01 -6.13
N LEU A 10 7.48 14.32 -5.95
CA LEU A 10 8.57 14.88 -5.13
C LEU A 10 8.59 14.39 -3.67
N TRP A 11 7.48 13.85 -3.20
CA TRP A 11 7.34 13.26 -1.88
C TRP A 11 7.77 11.78 -1.83
N CYS A 12 7.92 11.14 -2.98
CA CYS A 12 8.15 9.71 -3.12
C CYS A 12 9.65 9.40 -3.06
N VAL A 13 10.16 9.24 -1.85
CA VAL A 13 11.56 8.82 -1.61
C VAL A 13 11.66 7.31 -1.82
N PRO A 14 12.44 6.84 -2.81
CA PRO A 14 12.51 5.42 -3.12
C PRO A 14 12.88 4.55 -1.91
N GLY A 15 12.07 3.50 -1.66
CA GLY A 15 12.27 2.55 -0.59
C GLY A 15 11.86 3.01 0.82
N ASP A 16 11.56 4.31 1.02
CA ASP A 16 11.16 4.85 2.32
C ASP A 16 9.63 4.97 2.49
N VAL A 17 8.91 5.16 1.39
CA VAL A 17 7.46 5.44 1.42
C VAL A 17 6.63 4.16 1.42
N GLY A 18 7.20 3.04 0.95
CA GLY A 18 6.57 1.72 0.97
C GLY A 18 5.37 1.60 0.03
N GLY A 19 4.25 1.02 0.49
CA GLY A 19 3.11 0.68 -0.35
C GLY A 19 2.51 1.83 -1.18
N SER A 20 2.65 3.09 -0.75
CA SER A 20 2.18 4.25 -1.52
C SER A 20 3.03 4.54 -2.75
N GLU A 21 4.34 4.26 -2.69
CA GLU A 21 5.25 4.35 -3.82
C GLU A 21 4.89 3.31 -4.88
N GLU A 22 4.83 2.04 -4.49
CA GLU A 22 4.48 0.95 -5.37
C GLU A 22 3.09 1.09 -5.98
N TYR A 23 2.13 1.62 -5.22
CA TYR A 23 0.80 1.94 -5.72
C TYR A 23 0.85 2.87 -6.94
N LEU A 24 1.58 3.99 -6.83
CA LEU A 24 1.68 4.95 -7.94
C LEU A 24 2.49 4.42 -9.12
N VAL A 25 3.58 3.72 -8.85
CA VAL A 25 4.41 3.10 -9.89
C VAL A 25 3.57 2.12 -10.72
N ARG A 26 2.87 1.20 -10.07
CA ARG A 26 2.08 0.15 -10.74
C ARG A 26 0.90 0.72 -11.53
N GLN A 27 0.18 1.72 -11.00
CA GLN A 27 -0.92 2.33 -11.74
C GLN A 27 -0.44 3.14 -12.95
N LEU A 28 0.72 3.81 -12.86
CA LEU A 28 1.30 4.55 -13.98
C LEU A 28 1.80 3.61 -15.07
N LEU A 29 2.47 2.51 -14.71
CA LEU A 29 2.84 1.45 -15.67
C LEU A 29 1.59 0.88 -16.36
N GLY A 30 0.57 0.49 -15.58
CA GLY A 30 -0.68 0.00 -16.16
C GLY A 30 -1.38 1.03 -17.04
N LEU A 31 -1.33 2.32 -16.71
CA LEU A 31 -1.88 3.37 -17.54
C LEU A 31 -1.19 3.44 -18.91
N THR A 32 0.15 3.34 -18.95
CA THR A 32 0.89 3.39 -20.22
C THR A 32 0.58 2.20 -21.12
N GLU A 33 0.17 1.07 -20.56
CA GLU A 33 -0.23 -0.12 -21.33
C GLU A 33 -1.64 0.01 -21.94
N VAL A 34 -2.61 0.55 -21.17
CA VAL A 34 -4.03 0.48 -21.56
C VAL A 34 -4.59 1.79 -22.12
N ALA A 35 -3.96 2.91 -21.86
CA ALA A 35 -4.48 4.24 -22.18
C ALA A 35 -3.42 5.15 -22.83
N THR A 36 -2.92 4.74 -23.98
CA THR A 36 -1.81 5.37 -24.73
C THR A 36 -2.06 6.81 -25.20
N HIS A 37 -3.28 7.33 -25.01
CA HIS A 37 -3.60 8.73 -25.24
C HIS A 37 -3.13 9.67 -24.11
N TRP A 38 -2.79 9.13 -22.92
CA TRP A 38 -2.13 9.88 -21.88
C TRP A 38 -0.61 9.74 -22.00
N ARG A 39 0.10 10.83 -21.77
CA ARG A 39 1.56 10.84 -21.65
C ARG A 39 1.95 11.37 -20.28
N PRO A 40 2.17 10.48 -19.28
CA PRO A 40 2.65 10.91 -17.99
C PRO A 40 4.07 11.49 -18.07
N VAL A 41 4.26 12.68 -17.51
CA VAL A 41 5.57 13.30 -17.27
C VAL A 41 5.74 13.38 -15.75
N LEU A 42 6.71 12.65 -15.21
CA LEU A 42 6.87 12.46 -13.77
C LEU A 42 7.89 13.45 -13.22
N PHE A 43 7.54 14.11 -12.13
CA PHE A 43 8.41 15.04 -11.40
C PHE A 43 8.75 14.43 -10.05
N ALA A 44 9.97 13.92 -9.90
CA ALA A 44 10.40 13.06 -8.80
C ALA A 44 11.67 13.61 -8.10
N PRO A 45 12.02 13.10 -6.90
CA PRO A 45 13.29 13.40 -6.27
C PRO A 45 14.45 12.73 -7.03
N ASP A 46 15.67 13.16 -6.74
CA ASP A 46 16.91 12.58 -7.28
C ASP A 46 17.01 11.09 -6.95
N GLY A 47 17.41 10.28 -7.94
CA GLY A 47 17.55 8.82 -7.85
C GLY A 47 16.27 8.03 -8.07
N PHE A 48 15.11 8.66 -8.29
CA PHE A 48 13.84 7.96 -8.50
C PHE A 48 13.84 7.12 -9.80
N ALA A 49 14.38 7.67 -10.90
CA ALA A 49 14.47 6.96 -12.18
C ALA A 49 15.36 5.70 -12.09
N ALA A 50 16.45 5.78 -11.34
CA ALA A 50 17.35 4.64 -11.11
C ALA A 50 16.68 3.54 -10.25
N ALA A 51 15.82 3.91 -9.31
CA ALA A 51 15.07 2.98 -8.48
C ALA A 51 13.91 2.29 -9.23
N HIS A 52 13.39 2.93 -10.30
CA HIS A 52 12.25 2.44 -11.08
C HIS A 52 12.56 2.40 -12.59
N PRO A 53 13.46 1.50 -13.04
CA PRO A 53 13.93 1.47 -14.43
C PRO A 53 12.81 1.18 -15.44
N ASP A 54 11.83 0.35 -15.07
CA ASP A 54 10.68 0.02 -15.95
C ASP A 54 9.81 1.25 -16.18
N LEU A 55 9.56 2.04 -15.13
CA LEU A 55 8.80 3.27 -15.23
C LEU A 55 9.57 4.36 -16.00
N ALA A 56 10.91 4.40 -15.82
CA ALA A 56 11.79 5.30 -16.58
C ALA A 56 11.87 4.93 -18.06
N ALA A 57 11.67 3.66 -18.41
CA ALA A 57 11.57 3.22 -19.81
C ALA A 57 10.21 3.58 -20.44
N ALA A 58 9.14 3.63 -19.63
CA ALA A 58 7.76 3.87 -20.09
C ALA A 58 7.36 5.36 -20.06
N CYS A 59 7.95 6.17 -19.18
CA CYS A 59 7.56 7.56 -18.93
C CYS A 59 8.77 8.51 -18.96
N GLU A 60 8.54 9.77 -19.34
CA GLU A 60 9.53 10.83 -19.11
C GLU A 60 9.59 11.15 -17.61
N ILE A 61 10.79 11.07 -17.01
CA ILE A 61 11.02 11.43 -15.61
C ILE A 61 11.96 12.64 -15.56
N ARG A 62 11.53 13.67 -14.83
CA ARG A 62 12.33 14.86 -14.54
C ARG A 62 12.62 14.91 -13.04
N GLU A 63 13.87 14.74 -12.69
CA GLU A 63 14.28 14.73 -11.30
C GLU A 63 14.65 16.15 -10.83
N ALA A 64 14.17 16.49 -9.63
CA ALA A 64 14.59 17.69 -8.91
C ALA A 64 15.85 17.37 -8.11
N ALA A 65 16.77 18.32 -8.01
CA ALA A 65 18.01 18.18 -7.22
C ALA A 65 17.72 18.22 -5.70
N ILE A 66 16.85 17.32 -5.22
CA ILE A 66 16.49 17.11 -3.81
C ILE A 66 16.38 15.61 -3.53
N ASP A 67 16.74 15.20 -2.34
CA ASP A 67 16.62 13.82 -1.85
C ASP A 67 15.17 13.42 -1.46
N GLY A 68 14.23 14.38 -1.46
CA GLY A 68 12.83 14.18 -1.04
C GLY A 68 12.63 13.99 0.48
N ALA A 69 13.65 13.62 1.24
CA ALA A 69 13.58 13.33 2.67
C ALA A 69 13.28 14.58 3.53
N SER A 70 13.80 15.73 3.13
CA SER A 70 13.57 16.99 3.82
C SER A 70 12.26 17.64 3.41
N ARG A 71 11.23 17.56 4.27
CA ARG A 71 9.93 18.20 4.00
C ARG A 71 10.02 19.70 3.67
N PRO A 72 10.79 20.56 4.38
CA PRO A 72 10.93 21.98 4.01
C PRO A 72 11.51 22.17 2.61
N ARG A 73 12.56 21.40 2.24
CA ARG A 73 13.18 21.46 0.91
C ARG A 73 12.18 21.02 -0.18
N ARG A 74 11.42 19.97 0.09
CA ARG A 74 10.38 19.49 -0.82
C ARG A 74 9.31 20.55 -1.05
N ILE A 75 8.75 21.17 0.01
CA ILE A 75 7.75 22.24 -0.09
C ILE A 75 8.30 23.43 -0.88
N ALA A 76 9.56 23.81 -0.67
CA ALA A 76 10.22 24.85 -1.43
C ALA A 76 10.35 24.47 -2.92
N ALA A 77 10.74 23.22 -3.23
CA ALA A 77 10.85 22.73 -4.60
C ALA A 77 9.47 22.67 -5.28
N GLU A 78 8.42 22.24 -4.58
CA GLU A 78 7.04 22.26 -5.07
C GLU A 78 6.57 23.68 -5.39
N ALA A 79 6.87 24.64 -4.54
CA ALA A 79 6.45 26.04 -4.71
C ALA A 79 7.23 26.79 -5.81
N THR A 80 8.43 26.35 -6.15
CA THR A 80 9.34 27.06 -7.07
C THR A 80 9.58 26.28 -8.36
N TRP A 81 10.35 25.19 -8.27
CA TRP A 81 10.77 24.40 -9.42
C TRP A 81 9.58 23.70 -10.07
N LEU A 82 8.82 22.92 -9.30
CA LEU A 82 7.68 22.16 -9.81
C LEU A 82 6.62 23.09 -10.42
N ARG A 83 6.30 24.19 -9.75
CA ARG A 83 5.31 25.16 -10.27
C ARG A 83 5.66 25.68 -11.65
N ARG A 84 6.96 25.89 -11.95
CA ARG A 84 7.41 26.31 -13.29
C ARG A 84 7.24 25.20 -14.32
N GLN A 85 7.52 23.95 -13.92
CA GLN A 85 7.40 22.79 -14.79
C GLN A 85 5.93 22.46 -15.13
N LEU A 86 5.01 22.73 -14.20
CA LEU A 86 3.59 22.41 -14.37
C LEU A 86 2.79 23.48 -15.12
N ARG A 87 3.38 24.62 -15.48
CA ARG A 87 2.65 25.79 -16.00
C ARG A 87 1.78 25.47 -17.22
N ASP A 88 2.30 24.68 -18.15
CA ASP A 88 1.64 24.38 -19.42
C ASP A 88 0.97 22.99 -19.43
N ALA A 89 0.92 22.29 -18.29
CA ALA A 89 0.29 21.00 -18.21
C ALA A 89 -1.24 21.10 -18.34
N VAL A 90 -1.82 20.25 -19.19
CA VAL A 90 -3.27 20.18 -19.37
C VAL A 90 -3.93 19.63 -18.09
N LEU A 91 -3.33 18.61 -17.48
CA LEU A 91 -3.76 18.01 -16.25
C LEU A 91 -2.57 17.79 -15.32
N ARG A 92 -2.76 18.00 -14.03
CA ARG A 92 -1.79 17.75 -12.98
C ARG A 92 -2.26 16.61 -12.10
N HIS A 93 -1.34 15.77 -11.61
CA HIS A 93 -1.66 14.71 -10.67
C HIS A 93 -0.74 14.84 -9.43
N HIS A 94 -1.33 15.07 -8.27
CA HIS A 94 -0.62 15.13 -6.99
C HIS A 94 -0.80 13.81 -6.23
N GLY A 95 0.26 12.95 -6.25
CA GLY A 95 0.19 11.58 -5.73
C GLY A 95 0.31 11.43 -4.21
N GLY A 96 0.64 12.50 -3.47
CA GLY A 96 1.05 12.42 -2.05
C GLY A 96 0.01 12.85 -1.01
N GLY A 97 -1.28 12.84 -1.33
CA GLY A 97 -2.37 13.23 -0.41
C GLY A 97 -2.51 14.74 -0.18
N THR A 98 -1.57 15.54 -0.66
CA THR A 98 -1.60 17.01 -0.58
C THR A 98 -1.21 17.62 -1.92
N ALA A 99 -1.66 18.84 -2.17
CA ALA A 99 -1.24 19.66 -3.31
C ALA A 99 -0.47 20.89 -2.83
N PRO A 100 0.46 21.43 -3.65
CA PRO A 100 1.13 22.69 -3.34
C PRO A 100 0.14 23.84 -3.10
N ALA A 101 0.52 24.80 -2.25
CA ALA A 101 -0.30 25.98 -2.05
C ALA A 101 -0.46 26.76 -3.37
N GLY A 102 -1.71 27.04 -3.76
CA GLY A 102 -2.01 27.68 -5.04
C GLY A 102 -1.79 26.76 -6.26
N ALA A 103 -1.95 25.43 -6.08
CA ALA A 103 -1.95 24.50 -7.20
C ALA A 103 -2.97 24.91 -8.25
N GLU A 104 -2.52 24.96 -9.50
CA GLU A 104 -3.36 25.33 -10.64
C GLU A 104 -4.30 24.17 -11.03
N ARG A 105 -5.52 24.50 -11.41
CA ARG A 105 -6.52 23.52 -11.89
C ARG A 105 -6.40 23.32 -13.43
N PRO A 106 -6.88 22.19 -13.97
CA PRO A 106 -7.41 21.03 -13.24
C PRO A 106 -6.29 20.16 -12.66
N TYR A 107 -6.57 19.51 -11.49
CA TYR A 107 -5.69 18.48 -10.98
C TYR A 107 -6.46 17.31 -10.36
N LEU A 108 -5.88 16.11 -10.50
CA LEU A 108 -6.21 14.91 -9.73
C LEU A 108 -5.40 14.89 -8.45
N LEU A 109 -6.03 14.54 -7.33
CA LEU A 109 -5.36 14.30 -6.05
C LEU A 109 -5.49 12.83 -5.66
N THR A 110 -4.39 12.11 -5.43
CA THR A 110 -4.46 10.79 -4.81
C THR A 110 -4.46 10.90 -3.29
N ILE A 111 -5.43 10.29 -2.63
CA ILE A 111 -5.49 10.14 -1.17
C ILE A 111 -5.43 8.65 -0.83
N HIS A 112 -4.34 8.23 -0.19
CA HIS A 112 -4.11 6.82 0.14
C HIS A 112 -4.97 6.33 1.30
N ASP A 113 -5.16 7.16 2.32
CA ASP A 113 -6.01 6.93 3.49
C ASP A 113 -6.18 8.21 4.34
N LEU A 114 -6.99 8.10 5.40
CA LEU A 114 -7.14 9.13 6.42
C LEU A 114 -6.75 8.61 7.82
N GLN A 115 -5.76 7.73 7.92
CA GLN A 115 -5.29 7.15 9.17
C GLN A 115 -5.01 8.20 10.26
N TYR A 116 -4.47 9.36 9.87
CA TYR A 116 -4.15 10.45 10.81
C TYR A 116 -5.38 11.00 11.55
N ARG A 117 -6.58 10.81 11.02
CA ARG A 117 -7.85 11.20 11.67
C ARG A 117 -8.38 10.10 12.58
N THR A 118 -8.23 8.83 12.18
CA THR A 118 -8.70 7.68 12.95
C THR A 118 -7.80 7.38 14.13
N PHE A 119 -6.47 7.51 13.95
CA PHE A 119 -5.44 7.27 14.97
C PHE A 119 -4.52 8.48 15.14
N PRO A 120 -5.04 9.61 15.62
CA PRO A 120 -4.27 10.86 15.72
C PRO A 120 -3.07 10.74 16.65
N GLU A 121 -3.09 9.83 17.63
CA GLU A 121 -2.00 9.55 18.56
C GLU A 121 -0.75 8.98 17.89
N HIS A 122 -0.88 8.38 16.71
CA HIS A 122 0.26 7.86 15.93
C HIS A 122 1.02 8.97 15.15
N PHE A 123 0.54 10.20 15.22
CA PHE A 123 1.12 11.31 14.47
C PHE A 123 1.54 12.45 15.40
N SER A 124 2.69 13.06 15.14
CA SER A 124 3.12 14.25 15.90
C SER A 124 2.09 15.38 15.73
N ARG A 125 1.95 16.22 16.76
CA ARG A 125 1.04 17.37 16.74
C ARG A 125 1.26 18.27 15.51
N LEU A 126 2.53 18.51 15.15
CA LEU A 126 2.88 19.33 13.99
C LEU A 126 2.39 18.69 12.67
N LYS A 127 2.59 17.36 12.51
CA LYS A 127 2.13 16.62 11.33
C LYS A 127 0.61 16.65 11.24
N ARG A 128 -0.10 16.46 12.35
CA ARG A 128 -1.57 16.53 12.40
C ARG A 128 -2.10 17.89 11.97
N VAL A 129 -1.60 18.97 12.58
CA VAL A 129 -2.00 20.35 12.24
C VAL A 129 -1.74 20.66 10.76
N TYR A 130 -0.62 20.16 10.21
CA TYR A 130 -0.33 20.28 8.79
C TYR A 130 -1.36 19.54 7.93
N LEU A 131 -1.62 18.27 8.21
CA LEU A 131 -2.57 17.46 7.45
C LEU A 131 -4.00 17.97 7.57
N ASP A 132 -4.45 18.37 8.77
CA ASP A 132 -5.78 18.95 9.03
C ASP A 132 -6.05 20.22 8.22
N ARG A 133 -4.99 20.99 7.90
CA ARG A 133 -5.12 22.20 7.09
C ARG A 133 -4.94 21.97 5.60
N THR A 134 -4.04 21.07 5.22
CA THR A 134 -3.64 20.93 3.80
C THR A 134 -4.50 19.94 3.05
N MET A 135 -4.84 18.79 3.64
CA MET A 135 -5.62 17.77 2.93
C MET A 135 -7.04 18.22 2.57
N PRO A 136 -7.85 18.84 3.48
CA PRO A 136 -9.18 19.32 3.09
C PRO A 136 -9.14 20.37 1.98
N ARG A 137 -8.13 21.27 2.02
CA ARG A 137 -7.96 22.30 0.97
C ARG A 137 -7.55 21.67 -0.37
N ALA A 138 -6.62 20.71 -0.34
CA ALA A 138 -6.19 20.01 -1.54
C ALA A 138 -7.35 19.19 -2.14
N ALA A 139 -8.10 18.46 -1.31
CA ALA A 139 -9.24 17.67 -1.75
C ALA A 139 -10.38 18.55 -2.32
N GLY A 140 -10.75 19.63 -1.61
CA GLY A 140 -11.77 20.58 -2.07
C GLY A 140 -11.35 21.35 -3.33
N GLY A 141 -10.06 21.59 -3.52
CA GLY A 141 -9.49 22.22 -4.72
C GLY A 141 -9.31 21.27 -5.90
N ALA A 142 -9.23 19.95 -5.70
CA ALA A 142 -9.05 18.97 -6.76
C ALA A 142 -10.26 18.94 -7.72
N ALA A 143 -10.01 18.75 -9.00
CA ALA A 143 -11.06 18.46 -9.97
C ALA A 143 -11.62 17.05 -9.78
N ALA A 144 -10.74 16.08 -9.48
CA ALA A 144 -11.13 14.75 -9.00
C ALA A 144 -10.16 14.26 -7.93
N VAL A 145 -10.59 13.25 -7.16
CA VAL A 145 -9.79 12.57 -6.12
C VAL A 145 -9.72 11.09 -6.43
N ALA A 146 -8.52 10.52 -6.49
CA ALA A 146 -8.29 9.08 -6.62
C ALA A 146 -8.05 8.47 -5.23
N VAL A 147 -8.66 7.33 -4.97
CA VAL A 147 -8.55 6.59 -3.69
C VAL A 147 -8.43 5.09 -3.96
N PRO A 148 -7.78 4.29 -3.08
CA PRO A 148 -7.51 2.89 -3.38
C PRO A 148 -8.70 1.93 -3.19
N THR A 149 -9.74 2.30 -2.41
CA THR A 149 -10.86 1.44 -2.03
C THR A 149 -12.15 2.24 -1.84
N GLU A 150 -13.31 1.56 -1.86
CA GLU A 150 -14.61 2.18 -1.53
C GLU A 150 -14.65 2.62 -0.06
N PHE A 151 -13.99 1.88 0.84
CA PHE A 151 -13.83 2.31 2.23
C PHE A 151 -13.16 3.68 2.32
N VAL A 152 -12.03 3.87 1.62
CA VAL A 152 -11.34 5.17 1.62
C VAL A 152 -12.17 6.24 0.90
N ARG A 153 -12.89 5.87 -0.18
CA ARG A 153 -13.82 6.78 -0.88
C ARG A 153 -14.86 7.34 0.06
N THR A 154 -15.59 6.47 0.77
CA THR A 154 -16.60 6.87 1.75
C THR A 154 -15.98 7.75 2.85
N THR A 155 -14.84 7.33 3.40
CA THR A 155 -14.13 8.07 4.45
C THR A 155 -13.73 9.49 3.99
N VAL A 156 -13.25 9.64 2.74
CA VAL A 156 -12.81 10.93 2.18
C VAL A 156 -14.02 11.83 1.84
N VAL A 157 -15.07 11.25 1.26
CA VAL A 157 -16.33 11.97 0.96
C VAL A 157 -16.91 12.55 2.25
N ASP A 158 -17.06 11.73 3.27
CA ASP A 158 -17.66 12.15 4.57
C ASP A 158 -16.77 13.16 5.30
N ALA A 159 -15.45 12.91 5.29
CA ALA A 159 -14.50 13.75 6.03
C ALA A 159 -14.37 15.17 5.46
N TYR A 160 -14.51 15.33 4.15
CA TYR A 160 -14.25 16.59 3.45
C TYR A 160 -15.46 17.17 2.72
N GLY A 161 -16.64 16.51 2.79
CA GLY A 161 -17.87 16.96 2.15
C GLY A 161 -17.74 17.03 0.62
N LEU A 162 -17.04 16.06 0.02
CA LEU A 162 -16.82 16.05 -1.42
C LEU A 162 -18.03 15.48 -2.17
N ASP A 163 -18.21 15.93 -3.41
CA ASP A 163 -19.12 15.28 -4.34
C ASP A 163 -18.63 13.85 -4.63
N PRO A 164 -19.43 12.80 -4.33
CA PRO A 164 -19.05 11.42 -4.61
C PRO A 164 -18.71 11.13 -6.07
N GLN A 165 -19.25 11.89 -7.03
CA GLN A 165 -18.95 11.73 -8.46
C GLN A 165 -17.52 12.16 -8.82
N ARG A 166 -16.88 12.97 -7.98
CA ARG A 166 -15.49 13.41 -8.15
C ARG A 166 -14.48 12.51 -7.46
N VAL A 167 -14.92 11.48 -6.72
CA VAL A 167 -14.03 10.57 -6.01
C VAL A 167 -14.05 9.21 -6.69
N VAL A 168 -12.93 8.85 -7.33
CA VAL A 168 -12.78 7.66 -8.16
C VAL A 168 -11.93 6.62 -7.45
N VAL A 169 -12.41 5.37 -7.38
CA VAL A 169 -11.62 4.26 -6.84
C VAL A 169 -10.64 3.78 -7.90
N VAL A 170 -9.36 3.85 -7.55
CA VAL A 170 -8.24 3.35 -8.36
C VAL A 170 -7.51 2.30 -7.51
N PRO A 171 -7.80 1.00 -7.67
CA PRO A 171 -7.24 -0.04 -6.81
C PRO A 171 -5.74 -0.23 -7.05
N HIS A 172 -5.04 -0.83 -6.07
CA HIS A 172 -3.67 -1.27 -6.30
C HIS A 172 -3.59 -2.35 -7.39
N GLY A 173 -2.49 -2.34 -8.16
CA GLY A 173 -2.06 -3.46 -8.97
C GLY A 173 -1.02 -4.31 -8.23
N PHE A 174 -0.92 -5.61 -8.51
CA PHE A 174 0.23 -6.43 -8.13
C PHE A 174 1.18 -6.57 -9.32
N GLU A 175 2.44 -6.85 -9.02
CA GLU A 175 3.47 -7.07 -10.04
C GLU A 175 3.57 -8.55 -10.41
N PRO A 176 3.54 -8.92 -11.71
CA PRO A 176 3.76 -10.30 -12.13
C PRO A 176 5.12 -10.87 -11.71
N ALA A 177 6.17 -10.04 -11.60
CA ALA A 177 7.49 -10.42 -11.10
C ALA A 177 7.45 -11.04 -9.69
N LEU A 178 6.44 -10.68 -8.88
CA LEU A 178 6.19 -11.30 -7.58
C LEU A 178 6.09 -12.84 -7.65
N LEU A 179 5.57 -13.37 -8.74
CA LEU A 179 5.36 -14.83 -8.94
C LEU A 179 6.61 -15.57 -9.41
N THR A 180 7.58 -14.87 -9.96
CA THR A 180 8.79 -15.46 -10.54
C THR A 180 10.04 -15.25 -9.69
N ASP A 181 10.09 -14.18 -8.91
CA ASP A 181 11.19 -13.86 -8.00
C ASP A 181 10.88 -14.39 -6.58
N VAL A 182 11.04 -15.71 -6.42
CA VAL A 182 10.65 -16.45 -5.20
C VAL A 182 11.79 -17.37 -4.78
N THR A 183 12.39 -17.12 -3.61
CA THR A 183 13.39 -18.02 -3.03
C THR A 183 12.72 -19.34 -2.61
N PRO A 184 13.29 -20.52 -2.95
CA PRO A 184 12.74 -21.82 -2.59
C PRO A 184 12.56 -22.02 -1.09
N ALA A 185 11.50 -22.75 -0.70
CA ALA A 185 11.13 -22.97 0.71
C ALA A 185 12.25 -23.63 1.53
N ASP A 186 12.97 -24.60 0.96
CA ASP A 186 14.04 -25.33 1.65
C ASP A 186 15.24 -24.40 1.98
N GLU A 187 15.58 -23.49 1.05
CA GLU A 187 16.61 -22.48 1.29
C GLU A 187 16.19 -21.50 2.41
N LEU A 188 14.93 -21.07 2.41
CA LEU A 188 14.40 -20.16 3.41
C LEU A 188 14.34 -20.82 4.80
N ARG A 189 13.90 -22.07 4.86
CA ARG A 189 13.90 -22.83 6.12
C ARG A 189 15.31 -22.96 6.69
N ALA A 190 16.29 -23.25 5.85
CA ALA A 190 17.69 -23.34 6.28
C ALA A 190 18.24 -21.96 6.67
N ARG A 191 17.99 -20.92 5.85
CA ARG A 191 18.52 -19.57 6.06
C ARG A 191 18.00 -18.90 7.32
N TYR A 192 16.73 -19.09 7.62
CA TYR A 192 16.04 -18.44 8.74
C TYR A 192 15.71 -19.37 9.91
N ALA A 193 16.26 -20.58 9.93
CA ALA A 193 16.07 -21.60 10.98
C ALA A 193 14.58 -21.85 11.29
N LEU A 194 13.76 -22.04 10.23
CA LEU A 194 12.32 -22.23 10.37
C LEU A 194 11.93 -23.70 10.42
N ASP A 195 12.69 -24.58 10.97
CA ASP A 195 12.44 -26.03 11.13
C ASP A 195 11.29 -26.58 10.22
N GLY A 196 10.89 -27.83 10.37
CA GLY A 196 9.85 -28.44 9.51
C GLY A 196 8.39 -28.13 9.87
N GLY A 197 8.15 -27.28 10.90
CA GLY A 197 6.81 -26.99 11.39
C GLY A 197 6.00 -26.00 10.56
N PRO A 198 4.73 -25.73 10.97
CA PRO A 198 3.87 -24.75 10.32
C PRO A 198 4.43 -23.33 10.44
N VAL A 199 4.19 -22.50 9.40
CA VAL A 199 4.65 -21.10 9.33
C VAL A 199 3.47 -20.15 9.12
N LEU A 200 3.33 -19.20 10.02
CA LEU A 200 2.48 -18.01 9.81
C LEU A 200 3.37 -16.84 9.43
N VAL A 201 2.96 -16.01 8.48
CA VAL A 201 3.74 -14.87 8.03
C VAL A 201 2.96 -13.56 8.18
N TYR A 202 3.66 -12.50 8.59
CA TYR A 202 3.13 -11.15 8.61
C TYR A 202 4.14 -10.15 8.05
N PRO A 203 4.03 -9.75 6.78
CA PRO A 203 4.90 -8.78 6.15
C PRO A 203 4.38 -7.35 6.40
N ALA A 204 4.80 -6.74 7.49
CA ALA A 204 4.41 -5.39 7.88
C ALA A 204 5.50 -4.68 8.71
N VAL A 205 5.64 -3.37 8.49
CA VAL A 205 6.40 -2.49 9.39
C VAL A 205 5.76 -2.54 10.78
N THR A 206 6.56 -2.57 11.85
CA THR A 206 6.08 -2.69 13.24
C THR A 206 5.44 -1.40 13.76
N ASN A 207 4.50 -0.84 12.99
CA ASN A 207 3.69 0.29 13.43
C ASN A 207 2.52 -0.15 14.33
N THR A 208 2.12 0.68 15.27
CA THR A 208 1.09 0.38 16.28
C THR A 208 -0.24 -0.08 15.65
N HIS A 209 -0.68 0.55 14.56
CA HIS A 209 -1.93 0.17 13.87
C HIS A 209 -1.85 -1.19 13.19
N LYS A 210 -0.66 -1.72 12.90
CA LYS A 210 -0.45 -3.08 12.36
C LYS A 210 -0.67 -4.18 13.42
N ASN A 211 -0.76 -3.80 14.69
CA ASN A 211 -1.25 -4.65 15.78
C ASN A 211 -0.45 -5.95 16.00
N HIS A 212 0.87 -5.88 15.87
CA HIS A 212 1.77 -7.03 16.14
C HIS A 212 1.57 -7.62 17.54
N SER A 213 1.27 -6.77 18.54
CA SER A 213 1.01 -7.22 19.93
C SER A 213 -0.09 -8.29 20.00
N PHE A 214 -1.15 -8.14 19.20
CA PHE A 214 -2.23 -9.12 19.15
C PHE A 214 -1.75 -10.51 18.69
N LEU A 215 -0.87 -10.57 17.69
CA LEU A 215 -0.27 -11.84 17.26
C LEU A 215 0.64 -12.44 18.34
N LEU A 216 1.41 -11.60 19.05
CA LEU A 216 2.25 -12.07 20.16
C LEU A 216 1.41 -12.62 21.30
N ASP A 217 0.28 -12.01 21.60
CA ASP A 217 -0.68 -12.50 22.60
C ASP A 217 -1.29 -13.85 22.17
N LEU A 218 -1.67 -13.99 20.89
CA LEU A 218 -2.16 -15.26 20.34
C LEU A 218 -1.09 -16.37 20.43
N MET A 219 0.16 -16.08 20.08
CA MET A 219 1.27 -17.04 20.21
C MET A 219 1.44 -17.51 21.65
N ARG A 220 1.30 -16.60 22.61
CA ARG A 220 1.45 -16.92 24.04
C ARG A 220 0.27 -17.70 24.60
N GLU A 221 -0.96 -17.39 24.21
CA GLU A 221 -2.17 -17.81 24.93
C GLU A 221 -3.01 -18.86 24.19
N ARG A 222 -2.93 -18.90 22.85
CA ARG A 222 -3.78 -19.75 22.01
C ARG A 222 -2.99 -20.68 21.10
N TRP A 223 -2.05 -20.15 20.34
CA TRP A 223 -1.27 -20.90 19.36
C TRP A 223 -0.05 -21.55 20.03
N THR A 224 -0.31 -22.58 20.83
CA THR A 224 0.69 -23.20 21.73
C THR A 224 1.51 -24.33 21.09
N ASP A 225 1.26 -24.67 19.82
CA ASP A 225 2.05 -25.66 19.07
C ASP A 225 3.55 -25.27 19.12
N PRO A 226 4.45 -26.13 19.67
CA PRO A 226 5.87 -25.82 19.81
C PRO A 226 6.59 -25.70 18.44
N ASP A 227 6.06 -26.35 17.43
CA ASP A 227 6.65 -26.36 16.08
C ASP A 227 6.16 -25.18 15.21
N LEU A 228 5.10 -24.48 15.63
CA LEU A 228 4.59 -23.31 14.92
C LEU A 228 5.61 -22.17 14.94
N ARG A 229 5.84 -21.53 13.81
CA ARG A 229 6.66 -20.31 13.68
C ARG A 229 5.80 -19.14 13.21
N LEU A 230 5.93 -18.00 13.90
CA LEU A 230 5.38 -16.70 13.43
C LEU A 230 6.53 -15.86 12.86
N VAL A 231 6.53 -15.66 11.56
CA VAL A 231 7.56 -14.91 10.84
C VAL A 231 7.09 -13.48 10.62
N LEU A 232 7.78 -12.52 11.24
CA LEU A 232 7.53 -11.09 11.13
C LEU A 232 8.56 -10.47 10.18
N ILE A 233 8.09 -9.89 9.07
CA ILE A 233 8.93 -9.28 8.03
C ILE A 233 8.59 -7.79 7.93
N GLY A 234 9.58 -6.93 7.90
CA GLY A 234 9.37 -5.49 7.69
C GLY A 234 10.30 -4.64 8.53
N GLY A 235 10.30 -3.35 8.23
CA GLY A 235 11.11 -2.37 8.96
C GLY A 235 10.59 -2.08 10.36
N GLU A 236 11.39 -1.36 11.12
CA GLU A 236 11.05 -0.88 12.46
C GLU A 236 10.04 0.25 12.40
N GLY A 237 9.08 0.22 13.33
CA GLY A 237 8.05 1.23 13.49
C GLY A 237 7.77 1.53 14.96
N SER A 238 6.67 2.23 15.22
CA SER A 238 6.31 2.72 16.56
C SER A 238 6.05 1.62 17.61
N ALA A 239 5.72 0.40 17.19
CA ALA A 239 5.52 -0.75 18.08
C ALA A 239 6.76 -1.66 18.18
N GLU A 240 7.91 -1.28 17.59
CA GLU A 240 9.14 -2.06 17.64
C GLU A 240 9.58 -2.44 19.06
N PRO A 241 9.52 -1.55 20.07
CA PRO A 241 9.89 -1.91 21.43
C PRO A 241 9.08 -3.09 21.99
N THR A 242 7.80 -3.20 21.64
CA THR A 242 6.94 -4.33 22.06
C THR A 242 7.33 -5.62 21.35
N VAL A 243 7.62 -5.55 20.05
CA VAL A 243 8.01 -6.73 19.25
C VAL A 243 9.38 -7.24 19.67
N SER A 244 10.35 -6.35 19.86
CA SER A 244 11.70 -6.70 20.29
C SER A 244 11.78 -7.24 21.72
N ALA A 245 10.81 -6.91 22.60
CA ALA A 245 10.71 -7.46 23.95
C ALA A 245 10.13 -8.89 23.99
N CYS A 246 9.65 -9.42 22.86
CA CYS A 246 9.12 -10.78 22.80
C CYS A 246 10.25 -11.80 22.99
N THR A 247 10.06 -12.71 23.95
CA THR A 247 11.03 -13.78 24.27
C THR A 247 10.58 -15.17 23.80
N ASP A 248 9.43 -15.26 23.13
CA ASP A 248 8.93 -16.51 22.56
C ASP A 248 9.79 -16.89 21.34
N LEU A 249 10.54 -18.00 21.46
CA LEU A 249 11.45 -18.48 20.41
C LEU A 249 10.74 -18.92 19.11
N ARG A 250 9.42 -19.07 19.15
CA ARG A 250 8.59 -19.37 17.97
C ARG A 250 8.31 -18.11 17.12
N VAL A 251 8.59 -16.92 17.64
CA VAL A 251 8.45 -15.65 16.94
C VAL A 251 9.77 -15.27 16.26
N CYS A 252 9.81 -15.39 14.94
CA CYS A 252 10.98 -15.12 14.12
C CYS A 252 10.90 -13.71 13.54
N ARG A 253 11.55 -12.72 14.16
CA ARG A 253 11.60 -11.36 13.64
C ARG A 253 12.78 -11.19 12.70
N LEU A 254 12.51 -11.11 11.39
CA LEU A 254 13.54 -11.07 10.36
C LEU A 254 13.94 -9.65 9.95
N GLY A 255 13.15 -8.62 10.30
CA GLY A 255 13.38 -7.28 9.77
C GLY A 255 13.10 -7.19 8.26
N ARG A 256 13.80 -6.30 7.55
CA ARG A 256 13.74 -6.24 6.09
C ARG A 256 14.56 -7.39 5.49
N VAL A 257 13.97 -8.14 4.59
CA VAL A 257 14.61 -9.22 3.84
C VAL A 257 14.61 -8.89 2.35
N PRO A 258 15.44 -9.55 1.52
CA PRO A 258 15.39 -9.41 0.07
C PRO A 258 13.98 -9.69 -0.48
N PRO A 259 13.55 -9.03 -1.58
CA PRO A 259 12.22 -9.24 -2.17
C PRO A 259 11.91 -10.71 -2.49
N ALA A 260 12.86 -11.45 -3.08
CA ALA A 260 12.69 -12.88 -3.38
C ALA A 260 12.46 -13.72 -2.11
N ASP A 261 13.16 -13.42 -1.01
CA ASP A 261 12.97 -14.10 0.26
C ASP A 261 11.60 -13.76 0.88
N ARG A 262 11.19 -12.48 0.81
CA ARG A 262 9.86 -12.06 1.27
C ARG A 262 8.76 -12.81 0.53
N ASN A 263 8.86 -12.86 -0.80
CA ASN A 263 7.89 -13.56 -1.64
C ASN A 263 7.88 -15.07 -1.33
N GLY A 264 9.05 -15.68 -1.18
CA GLY A 264 9.18 -17.09 -0.83
C GLY A 264 8.63 -17.41 0.56
N LEU A 265 8.89 -16.54 1.57
CA LEU A 265 8.34 -16.70 2.92
C LEU A 265 6.80 -16.60 2.93
N VAL A 266 6.23 -15.70 2.12
CA VAL A 266 4.78 -15.64 1.94
C VAL A 266 4.28 -16.89 1.24
N ALA A 267 4.87 -17.30 0.11
CA ALA A 267 4.43 -18.44 -0.68
C ALA A 267 4.46 -19.78 0.09
N MET A 268 5.47 -19.97 0.96
CA MET A 268 5.62 -21.20 1.75
C MET A 268 4.77 -21.25 3.01
N ALA A 269 4.16 -20.12 3.41
CA ALA A 269 3.42 -20.03 4.66
C ALA A 269 2.10 -20.84 4.64
N ASP A 270 1.72 -21.35 5.81
CA ASP A 270 0.41 -21.98 6.02
C ASP A 270 -0.71 -20.95 5.98
N ALA A 271 -0.45 -19.74 6.47
CA ALA A 271 -1.32 -18.58 6.32
C ALA A 271 -0.55 -17.26 6.45
N LEU A 272 -1.02 -16.26 5.70
CA LEU A 272 -0.75 -14.86 6.01
C LEU A 272 -1.72 -14.43 7.11
N VAL A 273 -1.19 -13.92 8.24
CA VAL A 273 -1.99 -13.39 9.35
C VAL A 273 -1.95 -11.86 9.35
N PHE A 274 -3.11 -11.21 9.27
CA PHE A 274 -3.19 -9.77 8.99
C PHE A 274 -4.09 -9.02 9.99
N PRO A 275 -3.60 -8.75 11.23
CA PRO A 275 -4.41 -8.17 12.32
C PRO A 275 -4.46 -6.64 12.30
N SER A 276 -4.18 -5.99 11.18
CA SER A 276 -4.15 -4.54 11.07
C SER A 276 -5.48 -3.91 11.50
N ARG A 277 -5.42 -2.87 12.33
CA ARG A 277 -6.58 -2.11 12.78
C ARG A 277 -7.06 -1.09 11.75
N TYR A 278 -6.19 -0.74 10.81
CA TYR A 278 -6.49 0.24 9.77
C TYR A 278 -5.57 0.06 8.56
N GLU A 279 -6.19 0.06 7.37
CA GLU A 279 -5.51 0.05 6.08
C GLU A 279 -6.25 0.93 5.08
N GLY A 280 -5.53 1.51 4.14
CA GLY A 280 -6.13 2.13 2.95
C GLY A 280 -6.39 1.10 1.84
N PHE A 281 -5.57 0.02 1.79
CA PHE A 281 -5.72 -1.08 0.83
C PHE A 281 -5.24 -2.43 1.40
N GLY A 282 -3.98 -2.53 1.86
CA GLY A 282 -3.41 -3.78 2.34
C GLY A 282 -2.77 -4.61 1.21
N ALA A 283 -1.81 -4.06 0.49
CA ALA A 283 -1.11 -4.74 -0.60
C ALA A 283 -0.62 -6.17 -0.27
N PRO A 284 -0.13 -6.50 0.94
CA PRO A 284 0.24 -7.88 1.29
C PRO A 284 -0.90 -8.90 1.13
N LEU A 285 -2.16 -8.47 1.19
CA LEU A 285 -3.31 -9.36 0.99
C LEU A 285 -3.40 -9.86 -0.46
N ILE A 286 -3.29 -8.95 -1.43
CA ILE A 286 -3.31 -9.35 -2.86
C ILE A 286 -2.04 -10.11 -3.26
N GLU A 287 -0.90 -9.81 -2.63
CA GLU A 287 0.35 -10.54 -2.85
C GLU A 287 0.25 -11.97 -2.33
N ALA A 288 -0.34 -12.20 -1.15
CA ALA A 288 -0.60 -13.53 -0.62
C ALA A 288 -1.57 -14.32 -1.50
N MET A 289 -2.64 -13.67 -2.00
CA MET A 289 -3.57 -14.30 -2.97
C MET A 289 -2.84 -14.75 -4.24
N ALA A 290 -1.96 -13.89 -4.79
CA ALA A 290 -1.20 -14.19 -5.99
C ALA A 290 -0.22 -15.36 -5.78
N LEU A 291 0.40 -15.42 -4.60
CA LEU A 291 1.36 -16.47 -4.21
C LEU A 291 0.69 -17.76 -3.72
N GLY A 292 -0.64 -17.83 -3.66
CA GLY A 292 -1.38 -19.02 -3.23
C GLY A 292 -1.30 -19.28 -1.71
N THR A 293 -1.25 -18.22 -0.91
CA THR A 293 -1.20 -18.30 0.55
C THR A 293 -2.58 -17.99 1.12
N PRO A 294 -3.17 -18.87 1.95
CA PRO A 294 -4.40 -18.57 2.68
C PRO A 294 -4.27 -17.33 3.56
N ILE A 295 -5.36 -16.58 3.70
CA ILE A 295 -5.39 -15.34 4.48
C ILE A 295 -6.29 -15.52 5.70
N LEU A 296 -5.77 -15.11 6.87
CA LEU A 296 -6.54 -14.83 8.07
C LEU A 296 -6.36 -13.35 8.41
N ALA A 297 -7.42 -12.58 8.36
CA ALA A 297 -7.35 -11.13 8.47
C ALA A 297 -8.42 -10.54 9.40
N ALA A 298 -8.13 -9.34 9.91
CA ALA A 298 -9.07 -8.60 10.74
C ALA A 298 -10.25 -8.02 9.92
N ASP A 299 -11.45 -8.06 10.48
CA ASP A 299 -12.64 -7.37 9.96
C ASP A 299 -12.57 -5.88 10.30
N THR A 300 -11.69 -5.16 9.61
CA THR A 300 -11.43 -3.73 9.87
C THR A 300 -11.14 -2.98 8.58
N ALA A 301 -11.58 -1.72 8.51
CA ALA A 301 -11.29 -0.79 7.42
C ALA A 301 -11.61 -1.40 6.03
N CYS A 302 -10.67 -1.34 5.10
CA CYS A 302 -10.83 -1.87 3.74
C CYS A 302 -10.54 -3.38 3.63
N ILE A 303 -10.11 -4.05 4.70
CA ILE A 303 -9.66 -5.46 4.62
C ILE A 303 -10.77 -6.40 4.10
N PRO A 304 -12.03 -6.34 4.59
CA PRO A 304 -13.12 -7.17 4.05
C PRO A 304 -13.36 -6.92 2.56
N GLU A 305 -13.30 -5.65 2.13
CA GLU A 305 -13.45 -5.26 0.72
C GLU A 305 -12.37 -5.88 -0.16
N VAL A 306 -11.10 -5.84 0.27
CA VAL A 306 -9.97 -6.37 -0.51
C VAL A 306 -9.97 -7.89 -0.53
N VAL A 307 -10.18 -8.52 0.63
CA VAL A 307 -10.13 -9.99 0.77
C VAL A 307 -11.34 -10.66 0.10
N GLY A 308 -12.55 -10.14 0.30
CA GLY A 308 -13.77 -10.79 -0.18
C GLY A 308 -13.88 -12.22 0.34
N GLU A 309 -14.17 -13.15 -0.55
CA GLU A 309 -14.28 -14.59 -0.24
C GLU A 309 -12.93 -15.34 -0.25
N ALA A 310 -11.83 -14.66 -0.54
CA ALA A 310 -10.51 -15.24 -0.72
C ALA A 310 -9.72 -15.45 0.60
N GLY A 311 -10.35 -15.24 1.75
CA GLY A 311 -9.72 -15.41 3.04
C GLY A 311 -10.74 -15.56 4.17
N VAL A 312 -10.24 -15.82 5.36
CA VAL A 312 -11.01 -15.83 6.60
C VAL A 312 -10.88 -14.46 7.24
N VAL A 313 -11.97 -13.70 7.29
CA VAL A 313 -12.02 -12.36 7.87
C VAL A 313 -12.86 -12.41 9.14
N VAL A 314 -12.26 -12.03 10.26
CA VAL A 314 -12.85 -12.16 11.61
C VAL A 314 -12.57 -10.93 12.47
N PRO A 315 -13.40 -10.64 13.48
CA PRO A 315 -13.11 -9.56 14.42
C PRO A 315 -11.78 -9.81 15.17
N LEU A 316 -11.18 -8.74 15.70
CA LEU A 316 -9.93 -8.81 16.51
C LEU A 316 -10.25 -9.37 17.91
N ASP A 317 -10.60 -10.64 17.95
CA ASP A 317 -10.94 -11.44 19.11
C ASP A 317 -10.13 -12.74 19.10
N ALA A 318 -9.59 -13.17 20.25
CA ALA A 318 -8.65 -14.28 20.32
C ALA A 318 -9.29 -15.63 19.93
N ASP A 319 -10.54 -15.88 20.36
CA ASP A 319 -11.24 -17.12 20.05
C ASP A 319 -11.62 -17.17 18.56
N ALA A 320 -12.08 -16.04 18.00
CA ALA A 320 -12.38 -15.92 16.57
C ALA A 320 -11.13 -16.14 15.70
N TRP A 321 -9.95 -15.70 16.16
CA TRP A 321 -8.69 -15.92 15.42
C TRP A 321 -8.18 -17.34 15.51
N ASP A 322 -8.38 -18.02 16.64
CA ASP A 322 -8.03 -19.44 16.78
C ASP A 322 -8.89 -20.32 15.87
N ASP A 323 -10.21 -20.14 15.91
CA ASP A 323 -11.15 -20.79 15.00
C ASP A 323 -10.90 -20.41 13.54
N GLY A 324 -10.53 -19.16 13.28
CA GLY A 324 -10.16 -18.62 11.98
C GLY A 324 -8.94 -19.31 11.38
N LEU A 325 -7.89 -19.51 12.17
CA LEU A 325 -6.68 -20.22 11.74
C LEU A 325 -6.98 -21.68 11.41
N ALA A 326 -7.75 -22.36 12.26
CA ALA A 326 -8.20 -23.72 11.99
C ALA A 326 -9.04 -23.81 10.70
N THR A 327 -9.88 -22.80 10.44
CA THR A 327 -10.69 -22.69 9.24
C THR A 327 -9.83 -22.42 8.01
N ALA A 328 -8.87 -21.50 8.06
CA ALA A 328 -7.97 -21.18 6.96
C ALA A 328 -7.16 -22.42 6.54
N ARG A 329 -6.66 -23.21 7.50
CA ARG A 329 -5.95 -24.46 7.24
C ARG A 329 -6.86 -25.51 6.59
N ARG A 330 -8.06 -25.72 7.13
CA ARG A 330 -9.02 -26.72 6.62
C ARG A 330 -9.50 -26.40 5.20
N ARG A 331 -9.72 -25.13 4.87
CA ARG A 331 -10.20 -24.66 3.57
C ARG A 331 -9.09 -24.16 2.64
N ARG A 332 -7.83 -24.54 2.91
CA ARG A 332 -6.65 -24.04 2.17
C ARG A 332 -6.88 -24.01 0.66
N ASP A 333 -7.19 -25.16 0.05
CA ASP A 333 -7.30 -25.26 -1.41
C ASP A 333 -8.44 -24.41 -1.99
N GLU A 334 -9.56 -24.31 -1.27
CA GLU A 334 -10.69 -23.45 -1.63
C GLU A 334 -10.30 -21.97 -1.59
N LEU A 335 -9.63 -21.53 -0.50
CA LEU A 335 -9.21 -20.15 -0.31
C LEU A 335 -8.12 -19.75 -1.31
N VAL A 336 -7.18 -20.63 -1.61
CA VAL A 336 -6.15 -20.41 -2.64
C VAL A 336 -6.80 -20.23 -4.02
N ALA A 337 -7.72 -21.11 -4.38
CA ALA A 337 -8.44 -20.99 -5.66
C ALA A 337 -9.29 -19.71 -5.74
N ALA A 338 -9.92 -19.30 -4.64
CA ALA A 338 -10.64 -18.02 -4.54
C ALA A 338 -9.67 -16.84 -4.65
N GLY A 339 -8.50 -16.91 -4.00
CA GLY A 339 -7.45 -15.91 -4.07
C GLY A 339 -6.94 -15.66 -5.48
N HIS A 340 -6.62 -16.72 -6.22
CA HIS A 340 -6.19 -16.62 -7.63
C HIS A 340 -7.25 -15.95 -8.51
N ARG A 341 -8.54 -16.25 -8.30
CA ARG A 341 -9.63 -15.56 -9.02
C ARG A 341 -9.77 -14.10 -8.58
N ARG A 342 -9.60 -13.83 -7.28
CA ARG A 342 -9.75 -12.48 -6.72
C ARG A 342 -8.65 -11.53 -7.19
N VAL A 343 -7.40 -12.00 -7.25
CA VAL A 343 -6.24 -11.19 -7.65
C VAL A 343 -6.32 -10.69 -9.10
N GLU A 344 -7.07 -11.38 -9.97
CA GLU A 344 -7.33 -10.92 -11.34
C GLU A 344 -8.02 -9.54 -11.41
N GLN A 345 -8.64 -9.10 -10.31
CA GLN A 345 -9.25 -7.78 -10.21
C GLN A 345 -8.23 -6.68 -9.88
N PHE A 346 -7.03 -7.05 -9.47
CA PHE A 346 -5.98 -6.16 -8.97
C PHE A 346 -4.72 -6.14 -9.86
N THR A 347 -4.89 -6.24 -11.16
CA THR A 347 -3.76 -6.13 -12.11
C THR A 347 -3.34 -4.67 -12.32
N ALA A 348 -2.07 -4.44 -12.71
CA ALA A 348 -1.59 -3.12 -13.08
C ALA A 348 -2.44 -2.49 -14.20
N ALA A 349 -2.83 -3.29 -15.21
CA ALA A 349 -3.71 -2.86 -16.29
C ALA A 349 -5.08 -2.35 -15.80
N ARG A 350 -5.71 -3.04 -14.84
CA ARG A 350 -6.99 -2.58 -14.24
C ARG A 350 -6.80 -1.32 -13.40
N SER A 351 -5.71 -1.22 -12.64
CA SER A 351 -5.35 0.00 -11.91
C SER A 351 -5.15 1.18 -12.87
N GLY A 352 -4.43 0.96 -13.98
CA GLY A 352 -4.23 1.95 -15.03
C GLY A 352 -5.52 2.38 -15.73
N ALA A 353 -6.44 1.43 -16.01
CA ALA A 353 -7.75 1.74 -16.58
C ALA A 353 -8.62 2.58 -15.62
N ALA A 354 -8.56 2.30 -14.31
CA ALA A 354 -9.23 3.12 -13.31
C ALA A 354 -8.60 4.53 -13.18
N LEU A 355 -7.27 4.63 -13.34
CA LEU A 355 -6.59 5.93 -13.39
C LEU A 355 -6.97 6.73 -14.63
N ASP A 356 -7.18 6.09 -15.79
CA ASP A 356 -7.74 6.74 -16.98
C ASP A 356 -9.11 7.38 -16.71
N VAL A 357 -9.99 6.64 -16.03
CA VAL A 357 -11.29 7.17 -15.58
C VAL A 357 -11.09 8.39 -14.68
N ALA A 358 -10.19 8.31 -13.69
CA ALA A 358 -9.91 9.41 -12.78
C ALA A 358 -9.39 10.67 -13.49
N TYR A 359 -8.54 10.50 -14.53
CA TYR A 359 -8.06 11.63 -15.34
C TYR A 359 -9.17 12.26 -16.18
N ARG A 360 -10.04 11.45 -16.78
CA ARG A 360 -11.20 11.96 -17.52
C ARG A 360 -12.15 12.72 -16.60
N THR A 361 -12.48 12.15 -15.43
CA THR A 361 -13.29 12.81 -14.40
C THR A 361 -12.68 14.14 -13.99
N ALA A 362 -11.35 14.23 -13.85
CA ALA A 362 -10.69 15.48 -13.52
C ALA A 362 -10.79 16.55 -14.63
N LEU A 363 -10.82 16.15 -15.89
CA LEU A 363 -11.04 17.09 -17.01
C LEU A 363 -12.50 17.52 -17.15
N GLU A 364 -13.45 16.66 -16.83
CA GLU A 364 -14.89 16.97 -16.85
C GLU A 364 -15.30 17.98 -15.77
N HIS A 365 -14.54 18.00 -14.64
CA HIS A 365 -14.77 18.91 -13.51
C HIS A 365 -13.72 20.05 -13.43
N ALA A 366 -13.06 20.37 -14.54
CA ALA A 366 -12.00 21.37 -14.66
C ALA A 366 -12.47 22.82 -14.43
#